data_dd77b6a1591ee705003cb59e57ecf3ab
#
_entry.id   dd77b6a1591ee705003cb59e57ecf3ab
#
_cell.length_a   1.000
_cell.length_b   1.000
_cell.length_c   1.000
_cell.angle_alpha   90.00
_cell.angle_beta   90.00
_cell.angle_gamma   90.00
#
_symmetry.space_group_name_H-M   'P 1'
#
loop_
_entity.id
_entity.type
_entity.pdbx_description
1 polymer ?
#
loop_
_entity_poly.entity_id
_entity_poly.type
_entity_poly.pdbx_seq_one_letter_code
_entity_poly.pdbx_strand_id
1 'polypeptide(L)'
;MTDELIPDITLVDNTSQRLPCVLVLDGSASMANSKADTDPIRELNAGLKVLEEELKNDDVASQRVQLLVIRLGDDDNVEVKLDWTDAMDFSAPTIEANGRTPLGSAVRLALQKLEEQKAEYKVHGVSYNRPWIFVITDGVPTDLDWEAAAAECRQAEQDNRVTIFAIGTSDADFEALGKFSTRDPVRLQGLKFKELFVWLSRSASSASKEAPDGNVQIELPSDAGWGDIVS
;
A
#
# COMPACT_ATOMS: atom_id res chain seq x y z
N MET A 1 -8.83 -29.59 22.01
CA MET A 1 -9.41 -29.47 20.66
C MET A 1 -8.36 -28.72 19.87
N THR A 2 -7.64 -29.43 19.02
CA THR A 2 -6.71 -28.85 18.08
C THR A 2 -7.55 -28.13 17.03
N ASP A 3 -7.47 -26.81 16.98
CA ASP A 3 -7.95 -26.03 15.85
C ASP A 3 -7.20 -26.56 14.61
N GLU A 4 -7.84 -27.40 13.82
CA GLU A 4 -7.34 -27.72 12.49
C GLU A 4 -7.42 -26.41 11.69
N LEU A 5 -6.26 -25.79 11.47
CA LEU A 5 -6.11 -24.68 10.54
C LEU A 5 -6.64 -25.16 9.17
N ILE A 6 -7.82 -24.67 8.80
CA ILE A 6 -8.34 -24.90 7.45
C ILE A 6 -7.35 -24.19 6.52
N PRO A 7 -6.64 -24.91 5.65
CA PRO A 7 -5.68 -24.26 4.75
C PRO A 7 -6.40 -23.19 3.92
N ASP A 8 -5.80 -22.02 3.79
CA ASP A 8 -6.28 -21.03 2.82
C ASP A 8 -6.17 -21.64 1.43
N ILE A 9 -7.31 -22.05 0.88
CA ILE A 9 -7.42 -22.78 -0.39
C ILE A 9 -6.78 -21.97 -1.52
N THR A 10 -6.83 -20.64 -1.44
CA THR A 10 -6.24 -19.75 -2.46
C THR A 10 -4.73 -19.87 -2.54
N LEU A 11 -4.03 -20.17 -1.43
CA LEU A 11 -2.58 -20.39 -1.41
C LEU A 11 -2.19 -21.80 -1.88
N VAL A 12 -3.07 -22.77 -1.74
CA VAL A 12 -2.81 -24.16 -2.20
C VAL A 12 -3.00 -24.28 -3.71
N ASP A 13 -4.01 -23.62 -4.27
CA ASP A 13 -4.33 -23.70 -5.69
C ASP A 13 -3.40 -22.85 -6.57
N ASN A 14 -2.81 -21.79 -6.02
CA ASN A 14 -1.89 -20.93 -6.74
C ASN A 14 -0.49 -20.94 -6.10
N THR A 15 0.39 -21.78 -6.62
CA THR A 15 1.79 -21.92 -6.18
C THR A 15 2.74 -20.89 -6.78
N SER A 16 2.23 -19.89 -7.50
CA SER A 16 3.05 -18.82 -8.07
C SER A 16 3.72 -18.00 -6.96
N GLN A 17 4.94 -17.52 -7.24
CA GLN A 17 5.62 -16.57 -6.36
C GLN A 17 4.75 -15.34 -6.13
N ARG A 18 4.58 -14.92 -4.87
CA ARG A 18 3.70 -13.82 -4.50
C ARG A 18 4.44 -12.50 -4.35
N LEU A 19 3.77 -11.40 -4.63
CA LEU A 19 4.17 -10.05 -4.25
C LEU A 19 3.08 -9.46 -3.35
N PRO A 20 3.27 -9.47 -2.02
CA PRO A 20 2.29 -8.85 -1.12
C PRO A 20 2.42 -7.32 -1.14
N CYS A 21 1.32 -6.64 -1.39
CA CYS A 21 1.21 -5.18 -1.44
C CYS A 21 0.15 -4.71 -0.44
N VAL A 22 0.54 -3.82 0.48
CA VAL A 22 -0.38 -3.16 1.40
C VAL A 22 -0.62 -1.73 0.95
N LEU A 23 -1.88 -1.35 0.80
CA LEU A 23 -2.30 0.03 0.56
C LEU A 23 -2.80 0.61 1.88
N VAL A 24 -2.07 1.57 2.45
CA VAL A 24 -2.48 2.37 3.60
C VAL A 24 -3.02 3.68 3.06
N LEU A 25 -4.35 3.82 3.10
CA LEU A 25 -5.07 4.90 2.44
C LEU A 25 -5.67 5.85 3.48
N ASP A 26 -5.38 7.12 3.31
CA ASP A 26 -5.94 8.17 4.13
C ASP A 26 -7.42 8.38 3.78
N GLY A 27 -8.27 8.15 4.77
CA GLY A 27 -9.69 8.46 4.76
C GLY A 27 -10.05 9.52 5.81
N SER A 28 -9.10 10.38 6.17
CA SER A 28 -9.38 11.50 7.10
C SER A 28 -10.29 12.56 6.47
N ALA A 29 -10.85 13.44 7.30
CA ALA A 29 -11.80 14.46 6.86
C ALA A 29 -11.19 15.46 5.84
N SER A 30 -9.87 15.69 5.86
CA SER A 30 -9.17 16.54 4.89
C SER A 30 -9.29 16.04 3.46
N MET A 31 -9.33 14.73 3.27
CA MET A 31 -9.50 14.09 1.96
C MET A 31 -10.84 14.43 1.28
N ALA A 32 -11.88 14.86 2.03
CA ALA A 32 -13.14 15.35 1.49
C ALA A 32 -13.14 16.86 1.20
N ASN A 33 -12.15 17.60 1.72
CA ASN A 33 -12.08 19.05 1.62
C ASN A 33 -11.07 19.48 0.58
N SER A 34 -11.51 19.64 -0.65
CA SER A 34 -10.66 20.23 -1.69
C SER A 34 -10.86 21.74 -1.74
N LYS A 35 -9.75 22.49 -1.71
CA LYS A 35 -9.71 23.91 -2.09
C LYS A 35 -9.75 24.11 -3.61
N ALA A 36 -9.64 23.03 -4.37
CA ALA A 36 -9.76 22.97 -5.80
C ALA A 36 -11.08 22.29 -6.20
N ASP A 37 -11.52 22.42 -7.46
CA ASP A 37 -12.77 21.81 -7.97
C ASP A 37 -12.80 20.26 -7.94
N THR A 38 -11.76 19.61 -7.42
CA THR A 38 -11.61 18.15 -7.34
C THR A 38 -11.51 17.68 -5.90
N ASP A 39 -12.25 16.63 -5.58
CA ASP A 39 -12.30 15.99 -4.27
C ASP A 39 -11.26 14.86 -4.19
N PRO A 40 -10.20 14.96 -3.33
CA PRO A 40 -9.15 13.96 -3.24
C PRO A 40 -9.66 12.54 -2.99
N ILE A 41 -10.64 12.36 -2.11
CA ILE A 41 -11.18 11.02 -1.83
C ILE A 41 -11.90 10.41 -3.05
N ARG A 42 -12.58 11.23 -3.84
CA ARG A 42 -13.23 10.76 -5.06
C ARG A 42 -12.21 10.33 -6.11
N GLU A 43 -11.14 11.11 -6.27
CA GLU A 43 -10.07 10.76 -7.22
C GLU A 43 -9.27 9.53 -6.74
N LEU A 44 -9.05 9.37 -5.43
CA LEU A 44 -8.47 8.17 -4.84
C LEU A 44 -9.32 6.93 -5.17
N ASN A 45 -10.64 7.00 -4.92
CA ASN A 45 -11.57 5.90 -5.22
C ASN A 45 -11.64 5.59 -6.72
N ALA A 46 -11.58 6.62 -7.58
CA ALA A 46 -11.51 6.41 -9.03
C ALA A 46 -10.19 5.74 -9.44
N GLY A 47 -9.08 6.10 -8.80
CA GLY A 47 -7.79 5.47 -9.01
C GLY A 47 -7.77 4.00 -8.57
N LEU A 48 -8.39 3.66 -7.44
CA LEU A 48 -8.50 2.26 -6.98
C LEU A 48 -9.23 1.36 -7.98
N LYS A 49 -10.24 1.89 -8.67
CA LYS A 49 -10.92 1.15 -9.75
C LYS A 49 -10.02 0.94 -10.96
N VAL A 50 -9.19 1.93 -11.30
CA VAL A 50 -8.17 1.76 -12.35
C VAL A 50 -7.15 0.70 -11.94
N LEU A 51 -6.71 0.67 -10.68
CA LEU A 51 -5.83 -0.39 -10.18
C LEU A 51 -6.46 -1.77 -10.34
N GLU A 52 -7.76 -1.92 -10.00
CA GLU A 52 -8.50 -3.17 -10.18
C GLU A 52 -8.48 -3.63 -11.64
N GLU A 53 -8.78 -2.73 -12.57
CA GLU A 53 -8.79 -3.04 -14.01
C GLU A 53 -7.40 -3.40 -14.54
N GLU A 54 -6.36 -2.63 -14.19
CA GLU A 54 -4.99 -2.87 -14.64
C GLU A 54 -4.43 -4.20 -14.11
N LEU A 55 -4.66 -4.51 -12.82
CA LEU A 55 -4.19 -5.75 -12.22
C LEU A 55 -4.87 -6.98 -12.81
N LYS A 56 -6.18 -6.92 -13.05
CA LYS A 56 -6.93 -8.04 -13.67
C LYS A 56 -6.57 -8.27 -15.13
N ASN A 57 -6.19 -7.22 -15.85
CA ASN A 57 -5.81 -7.29 -17.26
C ASN A 57 -4.34 -7.70 -17.47
N ASP A 58 -3.52 -7.72 -16.43
CA ASP A 58 -2.13 -8.22 -16.52
C ASP A 58 -2.06 -9.69 -16.07
N ASP A 59 -1.73 -10.59 -16.99
CA ASP A 59 -1.68 -12.04 -16.75
C ASP A 59 -0.72 -12.44 -15.61
N VAL A 60 0.32 -11.66 -15.35
CA VAL A 60 1.30 -11.93 -14.29
C VAL A 60 0.87 -11.32 -12.98
N ALA A 61 0.48 -10.04 -12.99
CA ALA A 61 0.04 -9.35 -11.79
C ALA A 61 -1.21 -10.02 -11.20
N SER A 62 -2.18 -10.43 -12.02
CA SER A 62 -3.41 -11.09 -11.57
C SER A 62 -3.15 -12.35 -10.74
N GLN A 63 -2.09 -13.10 -11.04
CA GLN A 63 -1.74 -14.35 -10.35
C GLN A 63 -0.75 -14.17 -9.20
N ARG A 64 0.09 -13.13 -9.24
CA ARG A 64 1.21 -12.97 -8.31
C ARG A 64 1.03 -11.88 -7.28
N VAL A 65 0.33 -10.80 -7.62
CA VAL A 65 0.10 -9.70 -6.69
C VAL A 65 -1.03 -10.06 -5.74
N GLN A 66 -0.79 -9.84 -4.46
CA GLN A 66 -1.78 -9.98 -3.40
C GLN A 66 -1.91 -8.66 -2.66
N LEU A 67 -3.13 -8.21 -2.46
CA LEU A 67 -3.44 -6.88 -1.91
C LEU A 67 -4.11 -6.98 -0.55
N LEU A 68 -3.73 -6.06 0.33
CA LEU A 68 -4.41 -5.73 1.57
C LEU A 68 -4.70 -4.23 1.53
N VAL A 69 -5.92 -3.80 1.86
CA VAL A 69 -6.26 -2.38 1.93
C VAL A 69 -6.61 -2.01 3.37
N ILE A 70 -5.85 -1.07 3.92
CA ILE A 70 -6.06 -0.47 5.23
C ILE A 70 -6.50 0.97 5.01
N ARG A 71 -7.60 1.36 5.64
CA ARG A 71 -8.05 2.75 5.74
C ARG A 71 -7.71 3.29 7.13
N LEU A 72 -7.18 4.49 7.19
CA LEU A 72 -7.11 5.30 8.39
C LEU A 72 -8.14 6.42 8.34
N GLY A 73 -8.62 6.86 9.49
CA GLY A 73 -9.68 7.87 9.61
C GLY A 73 -10.65 7.53 10.75
N ASP A 74 -11.92 7.92 10.62
CA ASP A 74 -13.04 7.53 11.47
C ASP A 74 -12.76 7.62 12.98
N ASP A 75 -12.58 8.84 13.48
CA ASP A 75 -12.32 9.13 14.90
C ASP A 75 -11.08 8.39 15.48
N ASP A 76 -9.97 8.43 14.77
CA ASP A 76 -8.69 7.78 15.09
C ASP A 76 -8.69 6.24 14.92
N ASN A 77 -9.67 5.67 14.23
CA ASN A 77 -9.70 4.26 13.90
C ASN A 77 -8.84 3.92 12.67
N VAL A 78 -8.33 2.70 12.70
CA VAL A 78 -7.66 2.06 11.57
C VAL A 78 -8.39 0.75 11.28
N GLU A 79 -8.83 0.56 10.05
CA GLU A 79 -9.59 -0.63 9.67
C GLU A 79 -9.01 -1.31 8.42
N VAL A 80 -9.11 -2.63 8.39
CA VAL A 80 -8.86 -3.41 7.17
C VAL A 80 -10.12 -3.35 6.30
N LYS A 81 -10.06 -2.59 5.21
CA LYS A 81 -11.17 -2.46 4.25
C LYS A 81 -11.28 -3.65 3.32
N LEU A 82 -10.15 -4.25 2.99
CA LEU A 82 -10.07 -5.48 2.21
C LEU A 82 -8.93 -6.32 2.77
N ASP A 83 -9.22 -7.53 3.23
CA ASP A 83 -8.21 -8.47 3.67
C ASP A 83 -7.46 -9.09 2.49
N TRP A 84 -6.38 -9.82 2.74
CA TRP A 84 -5.51 -10.37 1.73
C TRP A 84 -6.29 -11.04 0.60
N THR A 85 -6.17 -10.48 -0.60
CA THR A 85 -6.92 -10.89 -1.77
C THR A 85 -5.99 -10.94 -2.97
N ASP A 86 -6.06 -12.00 -3.76
CA ASP A 86 -5.32 -12.09 -5.02
C ASP A 86 -5.81 -11.02 -6.01
N ALA A 87 -4.90 -10.48 -6.80
CA ALA A 87 -5.22 -9.38 -7.73
C ALA A 87 -6.32 -9.75 -8.73
N MET A 88 -6.43 -11.03 -9.11
CA MET A 88 -7.52 -11.52 -9.97
C MET A 88 -8.91 -11.36 -9.33
N ASP A 89 -9.00 -11.47 -8.00
CA ASP A 89 -10.24 -11.37 -7.23
C ASP A 89 -10.42 -10.00 -6.57
N PHE A 90 -9.42 -9.11 -6.75
CA PHE A 90 -9.47 -7.78 -6.16
C PHE A 90 -10.70 -7.01 -6.61
N SER A 91 -11.46 -6.50 -5.65
CA SER A 91 -12.57 -5.57 -5.88
C SER A 91 -12.29 -4.30 -5.08
N ALA A 92 -12.10 -3.19 -5.79
CA ALA A 92 -11.71 -1.93 -5.19
C ALA A 92 -12.73 -1.47 -4.14
N PRO A 93 -12.35 -1.41 -2.85
CA PRO A 93 -13.24 -0.91 -1.82
C PRO A 93 -13.48 0.59 -1.99
N THR A 94 -14.61 1.07 -1.49
CA THR A 94 -14.85 2.50 -1.38
C THR A 94 -14.26 3.02 -0.07
N ILE A 95 -13.40 4.04 -0.17
CA ILE A 95 -12.81 4.75 0.95
C ILE A 95 -13.67 5.98 1.24
N GLU A 96 -14.15 6.09 2.46
CA GLU A 96 -14.90 7.24 2.96
C GLU A 96 -13.99 8.22 3.68
N ALA A 97 -14.28 9.51 3.63
CA ALA A 97 -13.47 10.54 4.26
C ALA A 97 -14.14 11.10 5.52
N ASN A 98 -13.58 10.77 6.68
CA ASN A 98 -13.98 11.29 7.99
C ASN A 98 -12.87 11.08 9.04
N GLY A 99 -12.96 11.80 10.17
CA GLY A 99 -12.03 11.63 11.30
C GLY A 99 -10.65 12.22 11.08
N ARG A 100 -9.68 11.66 11.78
CA ARG A 100 -8.28 12.13 11.86
C ARG A 100 -7.34 11.24 11.04
N THR A 101 -6.01 11.46 11.22
CA THR A 101 -4.93 10.76 10.47
C THR A 101 -4.05 9.95 11.42
N PRO A 102 -4.52 8.81 11.99
CA PRO A 102 -3.74 7.94 12.87
C PRO A 102 -2.73 7.10 12.05
N LEU A 103 -1.76 7.77 11.43
CA LEU A 103 -0.84 7.17 10.47
C LEU A 103 0.10 6.17 11.12
N GLY A 104 0.61 6.44 12.34
CA GLY A 104 1.47 5.52 13.07
C GLY A 104 0.77 4.20 13.37
N SER A 105 -0.48 4.27 13.82
CA SER A 105 -1.31 3.08 14.06
C SER A 105 -1.57 2.29 12.79
N ALA A 106 -1.80 2.98 11.67
CA ALA A 106 -2.07 2.35 10.38
C ALA A 106 -0.84 1.60 9.83
N VAL A 107 0.35 2.18 9.90
CA VAL A 107 1.57 1.51 9.42
C VAL A 107 1.98 0.35 10.31
N ARG A 108 1.77 0.42 11.65
CA ARG A 108 1.97 -0.72 12.55
C ARG A 108 1.05 -1.88 12.19
N LEU A 109 -0.23 -1.61 11.94
CA LEU A 109 -1.16 -2.62 11.47
C LEU A 109 -0.69 -3.24 10.14
N ALA A 110 -0.22 -2.41 9.20
CA ALA A 110 0.33 -2.89 7.94
C ALA A 110 1.53 -3.82 8.13
N LEU A 111 2.50 -3.43 8.97
CA LEU A 111 3.67 -4.26 9.29
C LEU A 111 3.26 -5.57 9.96
N GLN A 112 2.32 -5.53 10.93
CA GLN A 112 1.80 -6.73 11.59
C GLN A 112 1.16 -7.68 10.58
N LYS A 113 0.25 -7.18 9.74
CA LYS A 113 -0.44 -7.97 8.71
C LYS A 113 0.53 -8.60 7.71
N LEU A 114 1.60 -7.89 7.35
CA LEU A 114 2.66 -8.46 6.51
C LEU A 114 3.41 -9.61 7.19
N GLU A 115 3.73 -9.50 8.47
CA GLU A 115 4.41 -10.60 9.17
C GLU A 115 3.49 -11.82 9.32
N GLU A 116 2.20 -11.62 9.60
CA GLU A 116 1.18 -12.67 9.59
C GLU A 116 1.15 -13.37 8.21
N GLN A 117 1.04 -12.61 7.12
CA GLN A 117 0.98 -13.16 5.77
C GLN A 117 2.25 -13.92 5.35
N LYS A 118 3.43 -13.41 5.73
CA LYS A 118 4.70 -14.13 5.52
C LYS A 118 4.76 -15.46 6.26
N ALA A 119 4.17 -15.54 7.45
CA ALA A 119 4.08 -16.79 8.20
C ALA A 119 3.19 -17.79 7.45
N GLU A 120 2.04 -17.36 6.93
CA GLU A 120 1.16 -18.17 6.10
C GLU A 120 1.88 -18.69 4.83
N TYR A 121 2.60 -17.82 4.11
CA TYR A 121 3.39 -18.26 2.95
C TYR A 121 4.41 -19.34 3.31
N LYS A 122 5.10 -19.19 4.45
CA LYS A 122 6.08 -20.20 4.91
C LYS A 122 5.41 -21.53 5.25
N VAL A 123 4.26 -21.51 5.91
CA VAL A 123 3.48 -22.73 6.25
C VAL A 123 3.09 -23.48 4.98
N HIS A 124 2.69 -22.76 3.93
CA HIS A 124 2.23 -23.35 2.67
C HIS A 124 3.36 -23.55 1.62
N GLY A 125 4.62 -23.21 1.95
CA GLY A 125 5.74 -23.34 1.03
C GLY A 125 5.68 -22.39 -0.17
N VAL A 126 4.95 -21.29 -0.05
CA VAL A 126 4.81 -20.27 -1.11
C VAL A 126 5.99 -19.29 -1.05
N SER A 127 6.70 -19.13 -2.17
CA SER A 127 7.74 -18.12 -2.32
C SER A 127 7.12 -16.74 -2.49
N TYR A 128 7.79 -15.71 -1.97
CA TYR A 128 7.32 -14.33 -2.13
C TYR A 128 8.47 -13.36 -2.33
N ASN A 129 8.20 -12.26 -3.06
CA ASN A 129 9.09 -11.11 -3.20
C ASN A 129 9.01 -10.24 -1.95
N ARG A 130 10.00 -9.34 -1.78
CA ARG A 130 9.96 -8.34 -0.72
C ARG A 130 8.63 -7.57 -0.78
N PRO A 131 7.84 -7.58 0.31
CA PRO A 131 6.55 -6.90 0.34
C PRO A 131 6.65 -5.39 0.12
N TRP A 132 5.58 -4.80 -0.38
CA TRP A 132 5.46 -3.35 -0.55
C TRP A 132 4.37 -2.78 0.34
N ILE A 133 4.63 -1.60 0.91
CA ILE A 133 3.63 -0.76 1.58
C ILE A 133 3.57 0.58 0.84
N PHE A 134 2.39 0.97 0.43
CA PHE A 134 2.09 2.30 -0.09
C PHE A 134 1.32 3.07 0.96
N VAL A 135 1.91 4.16 1.46
CA VAL A 135 1.26 5.11 2.36
C VAL A 135 0.83 6.29 1.51
N ILE A 136 -0.48 6.54 1.44
CA ILE A 136 -1.05 7.64 0.65
C ILE A 136 -1.88 8.51 1.57
N THR A 137 -1.47 9.79 1.77
CA THR A 137 -2.09 10.72 2.70
C THR A 137 -2.00 12.17 2.19
N ASP A 138 -2.92 13.00 2.67
CA ASP A 138 -2.90 14.46 2.49
C ASP A 138 -2.58 15.22 3.79
N GLY A 139 -2.40 14.50 4.90
CA GLY A 139 -2.38 15.06 6.24
C GLY A 139 -1.09 14.93 7.01
N VAL A 140 -1.14 15.49 8.21
CA VAL A 140 -0.12 15.34 9.26
C VAL A 140 -0.55 14.21 10.18
N PRO A 141 0.36 13.30 10.59
CA PRO A 141 0.02 12.27 11.58
C PRO A 141 -0.55 12.89 12.87
N THR A 142 -1.65 12.31 13.39
CA THR A 142 -2.34 12.85 14.57
C THR A 142 -2.16 11.99 15.83
N ASP A 143 -1.70 10.77 15.70
CA ASP A 143 -1.42 9.87 16.81
C ASP A 143 -0.10 10.26 17.52
N LEU A 144 -0.07 10.16 18.85
CA LEU A 144 1.02 10.68 19.68
C LEU A 144 2.36 9.97 19.50
N ASP A 145 2.34 8.73 19.05
CA ASP A 145 3.51 7.86 18.93
C ASP A 145 3.89 7.54 17.48
N TRP A 146 3.42 8.34 16.53
CA TRP A 146 3.69 8.13 15.11
C TRP A 146 5.18 8.14 14.75
N GLU A 147 6.01 8.92 15.47
CA GLU A 147 7.47 8.93 15.23
C GLU A 147 8.12 7.60 15.59
N ALA A 148 7.64 6.93 16.66
CA ALA A 148 8.09 5.58 16.98
C ALA A 148 7.68 4.57 15.90
N ALA A 149 6.44 4.68 15.39
CA ALA A 149 5.96 3.86 14.28
C ALA A 149 6.76 4.10 12.99
N ALA A 150 7.11 5.35 12.71
CA ALA A 150 7.98 5.71 11.58
C ALA A 150 9.38 5.07 11.71
N ALA A 151 9.96 5.08 12.91
CA ALA A 151 11.24 4.41 13.17
C ALA A 151 11.13 2.88 12.96
N GLU A 152 10.04 2.24 13.38
CA GLU A 152 9.76 0.82 13.12
C GLU A 152 9.70 0.51 11.61
N CYS A 153 9.06 1.40 10.82
CA CYS A 153 9.01 1.30 9.37
C CYS A 153 10.40 1.35 8.73
N ARG A 154 11.21 2.35 9.09
CA ARG A 154 12.59 2.49 8.60
C ARG A 154 13.46 1.29 8.97
N GLN A 155 13.33 0.77 10.20
CA GLN A 155 14.04 -0.43 10.62
C GLN A 155 13.63 -1.64 9.78
N ALA A 156 12.33 -1.81 9.50
CA ALA A 156 11.83 -2.88 8.66
C ALA A 156 12.39 -2.82 7.22
N GLU A 157 12.56 -1.61 6.66
CA GLU A 157 13.22 -1.43 5.35
C GLU A 157 14.73 -1.74 5.41
N GLN A 158 15.44 -1.25 6.43
CA GLN A 158 16.87 -1.52 6.63
C GLN A 158 17.15 -3.01 6.77
N ASP A 159 16.26 -3.74 7.43
CA ASP A 159 16.31 -5.20 7.56
C ASP A 159 15.86 -5.94 6.29
N ASN A 160 15.58 -5.23 5.19
CA ASN A 160 15.05 -5.78 3.94
C ASN A 160 13.73 -6.56 4.08
N ARG A 161 12.94 -6.27 5.11
CA ARG A 161 11.67 -6.96 5.36
C ARG A 161 10.51 -6.42 4.54
N VAL A 162 10.61 -5.17 4.06
CA VAL A 162 9.58 -4.46 3.32
C VAL A 162 10.21 -3.36 2.45
N THR A 163 9.48 -2.86 1.46
CA THR A 163 9.77 -1.61 0.76
C THR A 163 8.59 -0.66 0.97
N ILE A 164 8.85 0.57 1.41
CA ILE A 164 7.81 1.54 1.76
C ILE A 164 7.86 2.72 0.78
N PHE A 165 6.71 3.06 0.22
CA PHE A 165 6.49 4.23 -0.63
C PHE A 165 5.59 5.21 0.13
N ALA A 166 6.17 6.32 0.59
CA ALA A 166 5.44 7.39 1.27
C ALA A 166 5.03 8.43 0.23
N ILE A 167 3.71 8.57 0.00
CA ILE A 167 3.14 9.40 -1.07
C ILE A 167 2.20 10.42 -0.42
N GLY A 168 2.49 11.69 -0.63
CA GLY A 168 1.69 12.80 -0.15
C GLY A 168 1.01 13.56 -1.28
N THR A 169 -0.21 14.07 -1.03
CA THR A 169 -0.79 15.11 -1.90
C THR A 169 -0.08 16.45 -1.66
N SER A 170 -0.50 17.51 -2.36
CA SER A 170 0.17 18.83 -2.26
C SER A 170 0.23 19.41 -0.85
N ASP A 171 -0.75 19.07 0.01
CA ASP A 171 -0.92 19.62 1.35
C ASP A 171 -0.31 18.75 2.46
N ALA A 172 0.28 17.59 2.10
CA ALA A 172 0.89 16.66 3.03
C ALA A 172 2.15 17.22 3.71
N ASP A 173 2.43 16.76 4.93
CA ASP A 173 3.67 17.02 5.64
C ASP A 173 4.78 16.07 5.16
N PHE A 174 5.58 16.52 4.21
CA PHE A 174 6.67 15.72 3.63
C PHE A 174 7.83 15.48 4.59
N GLU A 175 8.03 16.33 5.60
CA GLU A 175 9.02 16.08 6.65
C GLU A 175 8.59 14.88 7.51
N ALA A 176 7.33 14.86 7.93
CA ALA A 176 6.76 13.72 8.66
C ALA A 176 6.77 12.45 7.80
N LEU A 177 6.31 12.53 6.53
CA LEU A 177 6.29 11.39 5.62
C LEU A 177 7.67 10.80 5.37
N GLY A 178 8.71 11.61 5.23
CA GLY A 178 10.09 11.18 5.05
C GLY A 178 10.63 10.37 6.22
N LYS A 179 10.00 10.43 7.40
CA LYS A 179 10.39 9.61 8.56
C LYS A 179 9.90 8.17 8.47
N PHE A 180 8.92 7.84 7.62
CA PHE A 180 8.36 6.50 7.49
C PHE A 180 9.13 5.58 6.54
N SER A 181 10.01 6.12 5.70
CA SER A 181 10.78 5.33 4.74
C SER A 181 12.26 5.71 4.75
N THR A 182 13.11 4.82 4.26
CA THR A 182 14.51 5.13 3.93
C THR A 182 14.65 5.85 2.59
N ARG A 183 13.55 5.92 1.83
CA ARG A 183 13.43 6.61 0.55
C ARG A 183 12.83 8.00 0.77
N ASP A 184 13.16 8.90 -0.13
CA ASP A 184 12.51 10.22 -0.14
C ASP A 184 11.02 10.08 -0.45
N PRO A 185 10.15 10.85 0.22
CA PRO A 185 8.72 10.83 -0.04
C PRO A 185 8.41 11.40 -1.43
N VAL A 186 7.28 10.96 -1.98
CA VAL A 186 6.82 11.39 -3.30
C VAL A 186 5.63 12.32 -3.16
N ARG A 187 5.71 13.48 -3.80
CA ARG A 187 4.57 14.39 -3.94
C ARG A 187 3.76 13.99 -5.16
N LEU A 188 2.49 13.63 -4.95
CA LEU A 188 1.56 13.38 -6.03
C LEU A 188 1.29 14.67 -6.81
N GLN A 189 1.51 14.66 -8.12
CA GLN A 189 1.24 15.81 -8.98
C GLN A 189 -0.27 16.02 -9.15
N GLY A 190 -0.82 17.07 -8.57
CA GLY A 190 -2.26 17.27 -8.55
C GLY A 190 -2.94 16.11 -7.82
N LEU A 191 -3.96 15.51 -8.45
CA LEU A 191 -4.65 14.32 -7.93
C LEU A 191 -4.52 13.14 -8.91
N LYS A 192 -3.30 12.89 -9.41
CA LYS A 192 -3.01 11.84 -10.40
C LYS A 192 -2.99 10.44 -9.79
N PHE A 193 -4.02 10.09 -9.02
CA PHE A 193 -4.15 8.76 -8.40
C PHE A 193 -4.26 7.64 -9.45
N LYS A 194 -4.91 7.91 -10.59
CA LYS A 194 -5.03 6.92 -11.66
C LYS A 194 -3.67 6.55 -12.23
N GLU A 195 -2.85 7.54 -12.53
CA GLU A 195 -1.50 7.36 -13.06
C GLU A 195 -0.60 6.66 -12.03
N LEU A 196 -0.70 7.02 -10.74
CA LEU A 196 -0.03 6.33 -9.65
C LEU A 196 -0.41 4.84 -9.64
N PHE A 197 -1.68 4.50 -9.71
CA PHE A 197 -2.13 3.11 -9.63
C PHE A 197 -1.83 2.31 -10.90
N VAL A 198 -1.82 2.91 -12.09
CA VAL A 198 -1.29 2.29 -13.31
C VAL A 198 0.21 1.99 -13.17
N TRP A 199 0.98 2.94 -12.65
CA TRP A 199 2.40 2.75 -12.37
C TRP A 199 2.63 1.64 -11.34
N LEU A 200 1.83 1.60 -10.26
CA LEU A 200 1.89 0.57 -9.23
C LEU A 200 1.66 -0.82 -9.84
N SER A 201 0.60 -0.99 -10.61
CA SER A 201 0.29 -2.27 -11.26
C SER A 201 1.43 -2.76 -12.15
N ARG A 202 1.97 -1.90 -13.02
CA ARG A 202 3.09 -2.22 -13.91
C ARG A 202 4.36 -2.57 -13.14
N SER A 203 4.67 -1.79 -12.11
CA SER A 203 5.83 -2.00 -11.25
C SER A 203 5.71 -3.32 -10.47
N ALA A 204 4.51 -3.63 -9.96
CA ALA A 204 4.22 -4.87 -9.25
C ALA A 204 4.32 -6.09 -10.18
N SER A 205 3.79 -5.99 -11.41
CA SER A 205 3.95 -7.04 -12.42
C SER A 205 5.43 -7.31 -12.73
N SER A 206 6.23 -6.25 -12.91
CA SER A 206 7.66 -6.38 -13.17
C SER A 206 8.40 -6.97 -11.97
N ALA A 207 8.14 -6.47 -10.76
CA ALA A 207 8.75 -6.95 -9.53
C ALA A 207 8.45 -8.42 -9.26
N SER A 208 7.24 -8.86 -9.53
CA SER A 208 6.82 -10.24 -9.30
C SER A 208 7.49 -11.26 -10.23
N LYS A 209 8.09 -10.82 -11.34
CA LYS A 209 8.84 -11.66 -12.29
C LYS A 209 10.28 -11.91 -11.84
N GLU A 210 10.81 -11.07 -10.96
CA GLU A 210 12.17 -11.23 -10.45
C GLU A 210 12.26 -12.34 -9.39
N ALA A 211 13.49 -12.81 -9.14
CA ALA A 211 13.74 -13.74 -8.04
C ALA A 211 13.40 -13.07 -6.69
N PRO A 212 13.09 -13.83 -5.61
CA PRO A 212 12.70 -13.28 -4.31
C PRO A 212 13.66 -12.21 -3.76
N ASP A 213 14.96 -12.35 -4.04
CA ASP A 213 16.03 -11.41 -3.63
C ASP A 213 16.49 -10.51 -4.80
N GLY A 214 15.77 -10.52 -5.93
CA GLY A 214 16.10 -9.75 -7.13
C GLY A 214 15.98 -8.25 -6.90
N ASN A 215 16.87 -7.48 -7.53
CA ASN A 215 16.84 -6.03 -7.47
C ASN A 215 15.92 -5.49 -8.57
N VAL A 216 14.70 -5.14 -8.21
CA VAL A 216 13.70 -4.62 -9.15
C VAL A 216 14.05 -3.18 -9.51
N GLN A 217 14.23 -2.91 -10.80
CA GLN A 217 14.29 -1.54 -11.30
C GLN A 217 12.85 -1.03 -11.48
N ILE A 218 12.47 -0.08 -10.64
CA ILE A 218 11.17 0.58 -10.71
C ILE A 218 11.36 1.93 -11.41
N GLU A 219 10.49 2.22 -12.38
CA GLU A 219 10.45 3.53 -13.03
C GLU A 219 10.23 4.64 -11.99
N LEU A 220 10.97 5.75 -12.11
CA LEU A 220 10.81 6.86 -11.17
C LEU A 220 9.44 7.53 -11.36
N PRO A 221 8.80 7.98 -10.26
CA PRO A 221 7.50 8.67 -10.33
C PRO A 221 7.49 9.90 -11.26
N SER A 222 8.59 10.64 -11.32
CA SER A 222 8.78 11.79 -12.22
C SER A 222 8.78 11.37 -13.69
N ASP A 223 9.43 10.25 -14.03
CA ASP A 223 9.51 9.74 -15.40
C ASP A 223 8.15 9.15 -15.83
N ALA A 224 7.43 8.51 -14.90
CA ALA A 224 6.06 8.05 -15.08
C ALA A 224 5.02 9.19 -15.09
N GLY A 225 5.42 10.40 -14.72
CA GLY A 225 4.62 11.63 -14.84
C GLY A 225 3.48 11.79 -13.82
N TRP A 226 3.54 11.08 -12.68
CA TRP A 226 2.51 11.16 -11.64
C TRP A 226 2.99 11.79 -10.33
N GLY A 227 4.29 11.87 -10.08
CA GLY A 227 4.81 12.37 -8.81
C GLY A 227 6.20 12.96 -8.91
N ASP A 228 6.57 13.78 -7.93
CA ASP A 228 7.89 14.37 -7.76
C ASP A 228 8.52 13.88 -6.46
N ILE A 229 9.80 13.52 -6.50
CA ILE A 229 10.56 13.15 -5.31
C ILE A 229 10.85 14.44 -4.51
N VAL A 230 10.56 14.41 -3.22
CA VAL A 230 10.77 15.53 -2.29
C VAL A 230 11.97 15.21 -1.41
N SER A 231 13.12 15.81 -1.73
CA SER A 231 14.38 15.69 -0.98
C SER A 231 14.55 16.81 0.04
#